data_983970917215d78563b36f7e5776df00
#
_entry.id   983970917215d78563b36f7e5776df00
#
_cell.length_a   1.000
_cell.length_b   1.000
_cell.length_c   1.000
_cell.angle_alpha   90.00
_cell.angle_beta   90.00
_cell.angle_gamma   90.00
#
_symmetry.space_group_name_H-M   'P 1'
#
loop_
_entity.id
_entity.type
_entity.pdbx_description
1 polymer ?
#
loop_
_entity_poly.entity_id
_entity_poly.type
_entity_poly.pdbx_seq_one_letter_code
_entity_poly.pdbx_strand_id
1 'polypeptide(L)'
;GEEEWNGVVIRRFRTNPVQREKERYFAKKAKPARKLRQFLFKLGILKYLSYLIPVWSYKHDDEVQAMKSDKFYSSALNDYIRDHIDEYKAFIAMSSDYVTFYYTALYAGRKTIAIPTMHNMGISFRSVLTSAFSNIAYVGFNTGEEQRLAENILGKALGAHGILSVGIEESLSADWAMTKEKFQLPEKYLLYIGRITPKKIHRLLTYFVNYKKKYSDSTLRLVLVGGLAMERFEHPDVIYTGFVSD
;
A
#
# COMPACT_ATOMS: atom_id res chain seq x y z
N GLY A 1 22.89 5.94 7.09
CA GLY A 1 23.57 5.02 7.98
C GLY A 1 23.44 3.58 7.49
N GLU A 2 24.36 2.75 7.92
CA GLU A 2 24.42 1.34 7.56
C GLU A 2 24.47 0.51 8.85
N GLU A 3 23.76 -0.60 8.89
CA GLU A 3 23.79 -1.58 9.96
C GLU A 3 23.55 -2.99 9.38
N GLU A 4 24.00 -4.01 10.10
CA GLU A 4 23.77 -5.41 9.75
C GLU A 4 22.75 -6.01 10.72
N TRP A 5 21.77 -6.74 10.19
CA TRP A 5 20.78 -7.46 10.96
C TRP A 5 20.51 -8.84 10.34
N ASN A 6 20.77 -9.89 11.08
CA ASN A 6 20.60 -11.28 10.63
C ASN A 6 21.25 -11.59 9.25
N GLY A 7 22.49 -11.09 9.02
CA GLY A 7 23.21 -11.27 7.76
C GLY A 7 22.72 -10.38 6.60
N VAL A 8 21.78 -9.46 6.88
CA VAL A 8 21.27 -8.49 5.90
C VAL A 8 21.82 -7.10 6.21
N VAL A 9 22.42 -6.47 5.21
CA VAL A 9 22.91 -5.08 5.31
C VAL A 9 21.75 -4.12 5.09
N ILE A 10 21.42 -3.35 6.12
CA ILE A 10 20.40 -2.31 6.06
C ILE A 10 21.07 -0.96 5.82
N ARG A 11 20.75 -0.33 4.67
CA ARG A 11 21.23 1.00 4.31
C ARG A 11 20.09 2.01 4.39
N ARG A 12 20.30 3.09 5.17
CA ARG A 12 19.35 4.20 5.28
C ARG A 12 19.88 5.43 4.60
N PHE A 13 19.13 5.92 3.64
CA PHE A 13 19.45 7.11 2.87
C PHE A 13 18.70 8.33 3.41
N ARG A 14 19.39 9.46 3.48
CA ARG A 14 18.77 10.73 3.87
C ARG A 14 17.79 11.16 2.79
N THR A 15 16.57 11.53 3.20
CA THR A 15 15.61 12.17 2.30
C THR A 15 15.98 13.64 2.07
N ASN A 16 15.59 14.16 0.91
CA ASN A 16 15.74 15.58 0.62
C ASN A 16 14.79 16.41 1.50
N PRO A 17 15.11 17.70 1.72
CA PRO A 17 14.19 18.59 2.45
C PRO A 17 12.81 18.63 1.82
N VAL A 18 11.78 18.47 2.65
CA VAL A 18 10.37 18.41 2.21
C VAL A 18 9.94 19.77 1.70
N GLN A 19 9.42 19.81 0.48
CA GLN A 19 8.88 21.01 -0.17
C GLN A 19 7.36 20.93 -0.28
N ARG A 20 6.65 20.93 0.85
CA ARG A 20 5.19 20.66 0.92
C ARG A 20 4.34 21.56 0.03
N GLU A 21 4.67 22.85 -0.08
CA GLU A 21 3.91 23.79 -0.94
C GLU A 21 4.09 23.43 -2.41
N LYS A 22 5.32 23.15 -2.82
CA LYS A 22 5.67 22.75 -4.18
C LYS A 22 5.03 21.40 -4.54
N GLU A 23 5.08 20.42 -3.63
CA GLU A 23 4.40 19.14 -3.78
C GLU A 23 2.90 19.33 -4.00
N ARG A 24 2.23 20.12 -3.13
CA ARG A 24 0.79 20.42 -3.24
C ARG A 24 0.43 21.13 -4.54
N TYR A 25 1.24 22.10 -4.93
CA TYR A 25 1.06 22.85 -6.18
C TYR A 25 1.06 21.92 -7.39
N PHE A 26 2.11 21.11 -7.57
CA PHE A 26 2.23 20.19 -8.70
C PHE A 26 1.22 19.03 -8.62
N ALA A 27 0.93 18.50 -7.43
CA ALA A 27 -0.11 17.49 -7.23
C ALA A 27 -1.50 18.01 -7.63
N LYS A 28 -1.78 19.31 -7.39
CA LYS A 28 -3.03 19.96 -7.83
C LYS A 28 -3.04 20.12 -9.35
N LYS A 29 -1.92 20.54 -9.96
CA LYS A 29 -1.79 20.68 -11.42
C LYS A 29 -1.95 19.35 -12.16
N ALA A 30 -1.46 18.25 -11.57
CA ALA A 30 -1.57 16.90 -12.12
C ALA A 30 -2.96 16.25 -11.90
N LYS A 31 -3.81 16.80 -11.03
CA LYS A 31 -5.12 16.22 -10.70
C LYS A 31 -6.03 15.98 -11.91
N PRO A 32 -6.10 16.87 -12.94
CA PRO A 32 -6.93 16.63 -14.12
C PRO A 32 -6.54 15.35 -14.87
N ALA A 33 -5.25 15.07 -15.02
CA ALA A 33 -4.78 13.84 -15.68
C ALA A 33 -5.24 12.58 -14.95
N ARG A 34 -5.12 12.56 -13.62
CA ARG A 34 -5.61 11.44 -12.80
C ARG A 34 -7.12 11.26 -12.92
N LYS A 35 -7.89 12.36 -12.93
CA LYS A 35 -9.35 12.32 -13.13
C LYS A 35 -9.72 11.78 -14.51
N LEU A 36 -9.01 12.20 -15.55
CA LEU A 36 -9.19 11.66 -16.90
C LEU A 36 -8.94 10.14 -16.92
N ARG A 37 -7.84 9.67 -16.35
CA ARG A 37 -7.51 8.24 -16.28
C ARG A 37 -8.54 7.47 -15.45
N GLN A 38 -9.03 8.01 -14.35
CA GLN A 38 -10.13 7.41 -13.57
C GLN A 38 -11.43 7.32 -14.37
N PHE A 39 -11.74 8.33 -15.17
CA PHE A 39 -12.91 8.32 -16.06
C PHE A 39 -12.78 7.24 -17.15
N LEU A 40 -11.64 7.19 -17.83
CA LEU A 40 -11.35 6.14 -18.83
C LEU A 40 -11.36 4.73 -18.22
N PHE A 41 -10.91 4.59 -16.98
CA PHE A 41 -10.97 3.32 -16.25
C PHE A 41 -12.42 2.89 -15.99
N LYS A 42 -13.28 3.81 -15.55
CA LYS A 42 -14.72 3.53 -15.36
C LYS A 42 -15.42 3.11 -16.64
N LEU A 43 -14.97 3.58 -17.79
CA LEU A 43 -15.45 3.17 -19.10
C LEU A 43 -14.83 1.85 -19.58
N GLY A 44 -13.88 1.25 -18.85
CA GLY A 44 -13.20 0.01 -19.23
C GLY A 44 -12.17 0.16 -20.35
N ILE A 45 -11.87 1.40 -20.80
CA ILE A 45 -10.99 1.66 -21.94
C ILE A 45 -9.58 2.14 -21.56
N LEU A 46 -9.31 2.44 -20.29
CA LEU A 46 -7.99 2.94 -19.88
C LEU A 46 -6.86 1.97 -20.25
N LYS A 47 -7.06 0.68 -20.11
CA LYS A 47 -6.07 -0.36 -20.44
C LYS A 47 -5.56 -0.31 -21.88
N TYR A 48 -6.35 0.23 -22.80
CA TYR A 48 -5.97 0.39 -24.21
C TYR A 48 -5.29 1.73 -24.51
N LEU A 49 -5.48 2.73 -23.63
CA LEU A 49 -5.06 4.10 -23.84
C LEU A 49 -3.95 4.57 -22.89
N SER A 50 -3.74 3.85 -21.78
CA SER A 50 -2.87 4.30 -20.66
C SER A 50 -1.43 4.62 -21.08
N TYR A 51 -0.92 3.92 -22.10
CA TYR A 51 0.45 4.05 -22.61
C TYR A 51 0.54 4.91 -23.90
N LEU A 52 -0.60 5.40 -24.40
CA LEU A 52 -0.63 6.24 -25.59
C LEU A 52 -0.51 7.71 -25.21
N ILE A 53 0.21 8.46 -26.05
CA ILE A 53 0.15 9.92 -26.05
C ILE A 53 -1.21 10.31 -26.68
N PRO A 54 -2.01 11.22 -26.09
CA PRO A 54 -1.67 12.12 -24.99
C PRO A 54 -2.02 11.62 -23.57
N VAL A 55 -2.66 10.46 -23.38
CA VAL A 55 -3.14 10.01 -22.07
C VAL A 55 -1.97 9.81 -21.08
N TRP A 56 -0.86 9.25 -21.57
CA TRP A 56 0.35 9.08 -20.77
C TRP A 56 1.05 10.40 -20.46
N SER A 57 1.23 11.28 -21.48
CA SER A 57 2.02 12.52 -21.35
C SER A 57 1.27 13.66 -20.65
N TYR A 58 -0.08 13.60 -20.62
CA TYR A 58 -0.86 14.68 -20.04
C TYR A 58 -0.53 14.89 -18.57
N LYS A 59 0.08 16.02 -18.25
CA LYS A 59 0.53 16.40 -16.91
C LYS A 59 1.55 15.45 -16.26
N HIS A 60 2.25 14.66 -17.06
CA HIS A 60 3.28 13.74 -16.57
C HIS A 60 4.40 14.47 -15.80
N ASP A 61 4.91 15.55 -16.35
CA ASP A 61 5.97 16.35 -15.72
C ASP A 61 5.51 16.98 -14.40
N ASP A 62 4.26 17.42 -14.31
CA ASP A 62 3.69 17.91 -13.05
C ASP A 62 3.67 16.79 -11.99
N GLU A 63 3.38 15.55 -12.36
CA GLU A 63 3.46 14.39 -11.45
C GLU A 63 4.90 14.10 -11.01
N VAL A 64 5.86 14.14 -11.93
CA VAL A 64 7.30 13.97 -11.61
C VAL A 64 7.77 15.06 -10.65
N GLN A 65 7.38 16.32 -10.87
CA GLN A 65 7.75 17.42 -9.96
C GLN A 65 7.11 17.25 -8.57
N ALA A 66 5.86 16.78 -8.50
CA ALA A 66 5.23 16.46 -7.23
C ALA A 66 6.01 15.37 -6.49
N MET A 67 6.45 14.32 -7.17
CA MET A 67 7.24 13.23 -6.59
C MET A 67 8.62 13.69 -6.12
N LYS A 68 9.31 14.56 -6.87
CA LYS A 68 10.59 15.15 -6.43
C LYS A 68 10.48 16.02 -5.18
N SER A 69 9.27 16.50 -4.89
CA SER A 69 8.98 17.34 -3.72
C SER A 69 8.43 16.53 -2.54
N ASP A 70 8.19 15.22 -2.71
CA ASP A 70 7.66 14.30 -1.70
C ASP A 70 8.66 14.08 -0.55
N LYS A 71 8.11 13.83 0.64
CA LYS A 71 8.89 13.61 1.87
C LYS A 71 9.79 12.37 1.85
N PHE A 72 9.51 11.41 0.97
CA PHE A 72 10.31 10.19 0.79
C PHE A 72 11.29 10.28 -0.39
N TYR A 73 11.36 11.42 -1.07
CA TYR A 73 12.33 11.59 -2.13
C TYR A 73 13.76 11.67 -1.56
N SER A 74 14.65 10.86 -2.13
CA SER A 74 16.07 10.81 -1.74
C SER A 74 16.95 10.79 -2.98
N SER A 75 17.64 11.89 -3.26
CA SER A 75 18.64 11.91 -4.32
C SER A 75 19.80 10.96 -4.01
N ALA A 76 20.20 10.84 -2.74
CA ALA A 76 21.25 9.93 -2.31
C ALA A 76 20.92 8.45 -2.59
N LEU A 77 19.66 8.03 -2.41
CA LEU A 77 19.22 6.69 -2.79
C LEU A 77 19.26 6.51 -4.32
N ASN A 78 18.81 7.52 -5.05
CA ASN A 78 18.79 7.48 -6.51
C ASN A 78 20.19 7.39 -7.10
N ASP A 79 21.15 8.17 -6.56
CA ASP A 79 22.55 8.12 -6.94
C ASP A 79 23.14 6.76 -6.61
N TYR A 80 22.89 6.24 -5.41
CA TYR A 80 23.34 4.91 -5.03
C TYR A 80 22.85 3.81 -5.99
N ILE A 81 21.58 3.82 -6.37
CA ILE A 81 21.02 2.82 -7.30
C ILE A 81 21.74 2.89 -8.66
N ARG A 82 22.01 4.10 -9.17
CA ARG A 82 22.70 4.28 -10.45
C ARG A 82 24.16 3.83 -10.40
N ASP A 83 24.85 4.19 -9.32
CA ASP A 83 26.28 3.96 -9.21
C ASP A 83 26.62 2.49 -8.90
N HIS A 84 25.67 1.75 -8.27
CA HIS A 84 25.87 0.35 -7.84
C HIS A 84 24.97 -0.64 -8.59
N ILE A 85 24.37 -0.23 -9.73
CA ILE A 85 23.42 -1.07 -10.46
C ILE A 85 24.00 -2.43 -10.86
N ASP A 86 25.30 -2.48 -11.16
CA ASP A 86 25.95 -3.72 -11.61
C ASP A 86 26.37 -4.63 -10.47
N GLU A 87 26.37 -4.16 -9.24
CA GLU A 87 26.65 -4.96 -8.05
C GLU A 87 25.46 -5.85 -7.64
N TYR A 88 24.24 -5.51 -8.13
CA TYR A 88 23.02 -6.21 -7.77
C TYR A 88 22.48 -7.04 -8.95
N LYS A 89 22.05 -8.27 -8.66
CA LYS A 89 21.34 -9.11 -9.62
C LYS A 89 19.92 -8.59 -9.89
N ALA A 90 19.25 -8.09 -8.84
CA ALA A 90 17.91 -7.52 -8.93
C ALA A 90 17.66 -6.51 -7.82
N PHE A 91 16.73 -5.60 -8.07
CA PHE A 91 16.17 -4.66 -7.11
C PHE A 91 14.70 -5.02 -6.87
N ILE A 92 14.30 -5.23 -5.62
CA ILE A 92 12.91 -5.48 -5.27
C ILE A 92 12.30 -4.16 -4.83
N ALA A 93 11.38 -3.61 -5.65
CA ALA A 93 10.67 -2.38 -5.35
C ALA A 93 9.28 -2.68 -4.79
N MET A 94 9.01 -2.21 -3.57
CA MET A 94 7.73 -2.44 -2.88
C MET A 94 6.90 -1.17 -2.81
N SER A 95 5.56 -1.35 -2.85
CA SER A 95 4.56 -0.28 -2.68
C SER A 95 4.65 0.84 -3.72
N SER A 96 3.89 0.71 -4.79
CA SER A 96 3.84 1.66 -5.91
C SER A 96 3.39 3.08 -5.52
N ASP A 97 2.86 3.25 -4.31
CA ASP A 97 2.43 4.53 -3.77
C ASP A 97 3.61 5.45 -3.42
N TYR A 98 4.79 4.88 -3.15
CA TYR A 98 5.96 5.63 -2.75
C TYR A 98 6.81 6.10 -3.94
N VAL A 99 7.41 7.26 -3.76
CA VAL A 99 8.32 7.86 -4.75
C VAL A 99 9.55 6.98 -5.01
N THR A 100 10.01 6.24 -4.02
CA THR A 100 11.13 5.29 -4.14
C THR A 100 10.85 4.19 -5.15
N PHE A 101 9.61 3.70 -5.25
CA PHE A 101 9.20 2.73 -6.26
C PHE A 101 9.45 3.25 -7.69
N TYR A 102 8.96 4.46 -7.97
CA TYR A 102 9.13 5.08 -9.28
C TYR A 102 10.60 5.24 -9.67
N TYR A 103 11.42 5.78 -8.77
CA TYR A 103 12.82 6.02 -9.07
C TYR A 103 13.65 4.74 -9.13
N THR A 104 13.33 3.71 -8.34
CA THR A 104 13.96 2.39 -8.50
C THR A 104 13.63 1.81 -9.87
N ALA A 105 12.36 1.83 -10.29
CA ALA A 105 11.96 1.37 -11.61
C ALA A 105 12.62 2.19 -12.75
N LEU A 106 12.80 3.50 -12.55
CA LEU A 106 13.42 4.38 -13.53
C LEU A 106 14.91 4.07 -13.70
N TYR A 107 15.65 3.90 -12.61
CA TYR A 107 17.11 3.78 -12.65
C TYR A 107 17.58 2.32 -12.76
N ALA A 108 16.98 1.39 -12.05
CA ALA A 108 17.34 -0.02 -12.13
C ALA A 108 16.67 -0.75 -13.32
N GLY A 109 15.61 -0.20 -13.89
CA GLY A 109 14.98 -0.67 -15.12
C GLY A 109 14.66 -2.16 -15.09
N ARG A 110 15.18 -2.90 -16.07
CA ARG A 110 14.96 -4.35 -16.23
C ARG A 110 15.61 -5.22 -15.13
N LYS A 111 16.35 -4.65 -14.20
CA LYS A 111 16.78 -5.33 -12.96
C LYS A 111 15.75 -5.19 -11.84
N THR A 112 14.61 -4.50 -12.04
CA THR A 112 13.58 -4.32 -11.01
C THR A 112 12.52 -5.40 -11.07
N ILE A 113 12.24 -5.98 -9.90
CA ILE A 113 11.05 -6.80 -9.61
C ILE A 113 10.15 -5.97 -8.70
N ALA A 114 8.89 -5.81 -9.06
CA ALA A 114 7.94 -5.00 -8.30
C ALA A 114 6.98 -5.84 -7.47
N ILE A 115 6.72 -5.41 -6.23
CA ILE A 115 5.61 -5.87 -5.39
C ILE A 115 4.77 -4.62 -5.07
N PRO A 116 3.81 -4.25 -5.93
CA PRO A 116 3.27 -2.90 -5.96
C PRO A 116 2.28 -2.55 -4.85
N THR A 117 1.59 -3.53 -4.26
CA THR A 117 0.53 -3.32 -3.26
C THR A 117 -0.52 -2.27 -3.70
N MET A 118 -0.97 -2.38 -4.95
CA MET A 118 -1.89 -1.40 -5.54
C MET A 118 -3.29 -1.49 -4.97
N HIS A 119 -3.90 -0.33 -4.78
CA HIS A 119 -5.30 -0.19 -4.39
C HIS A 119 -6.06 0.71 -5.38
N ASN A 120 -7.38 0.54 -5.48
CA ASN A 120 -8.20 1.40 -6.32
C ASN A 120 -8.36 2.80 -5.69
N MET A 121 -7.29 3.57 -5.71
CA MET A 121 -7.19 4.93 -5.18
C MET A 121 -6.61 5.88 -6.23
N GLY A 122 -6.80 7.19 -6.04
CA GLY A 122 -6.33 8.21 -6.98
C GLY A 122 -4.84 8.14 -7.32
N ILE A 123 -4.02 7.66 -6.41
CA ILE A 123 -2.57 7.51 -6.61
C ILE A 123 -2.24 6.45 -7.68
N SER A 124 -3.02 5.37 -7.76
CA SER A 124 -2.84 4.29 -8.74
C SER A 124 -3.11 4.72 -10.18
N PHE A 125 -3.72 5.89 -10.37
CA PHE A 125 -4.01 6.46 -11.69
C PHE A 125 -2.97 7.50 -12.14
N ARG A 126 -1.84 7.61 -11.47
CA ARG A 126 -0.74 8.50 -11.91
C ARG A 126 -0.11 7.96 -13.20
N SER A 127 0.20 8.85 -14.14
CA SER A 127 0.88 8.49 -15.40
C SER A 127 2.31 7.99 -15.18
N VAL A 128 2.98 8.48 -14.14
CA VAL A 128 4.33 8.01 -13.74
C VAL A 128 4.38 6.52 -13.44
N LEU A 129 3.28 5.92 -12.97
CA LEU A 129 3.20 4.47 -12.78
C LEU A 129 3.24 3.72 -14.12
N THR A 130 2.59 4.25 -15.16
CA THR A 130 2.70 3.66 -16.51
C THR A 130 4.16 3.59 -16.96
N SER A 131 4.93 4.66 -16.76
CA SER A 131 6.37 4.69 -17.06
C SER A 131 7.17 3.69 -16.22
N ALA A 132 6.89 3.63 -14.91
CA ALA A 132 7.57 2.71 -14.01
C ALA A 132 7.33 1.24 -14.42
N PHE A 133 6.07 0.84 -14.57
CA PHE A 133 5.71 -0.54 -14.89
C PHE A 133 6.16 -1.01 -16.27
N SER A 134 6.27 -0.10 -17.26
CA SER A 134 6.79 -0.44 -18.58
C SER A 134 8.29 -0.72 -18.59
N ASN A 135 9.01 -0.30 -17.56
CA ASN A 135 10.48 -0.37 -17.50
C ASN A 135 11.02 -1.51 -16.62
N ILE A 136 10.18 -2.22 -15.88
CA ILE A 136 10.61 -3.27 -14.92
C ILE A 136 10.59 -4.66 -15.55
N ALA A 137 11.30 -5.62 -14.92
CA ALA A 137 11.41 -6.99 -15.41
C ALA A 137 10.17 -7.82 -15.12
N TYR A 138 9.66 -7.74 -13.88
CA TYR A 138 8.55 -8.58 -13.42
C TYR A 138 7.74 -7.89 -12.34
N VAL A 139 6.43 -8.17 -12.30
CA VAL A 139 5.50 -7.69 -11.27
C VAL A 139 4.89 -8.87 -10.54
N GLY A 140 5.14 -8.97 -9.23
CA GLY A 140 4.50 -9.93 -8.34
C GLY A 140 3.34 -9.27 -7.58
N PHE A 141 2.12 -9.69 -7.86
CA PHE A 141 0.93 -9.21 -7.16
C PHE A 141 0.61 -10.05 -5.93
N ASN A 142 0.09 -9.43 -4.87
CA ASN A 142 -0.33 -10.15 -3.67
C ASN A 142 -1.65 -10.90 -3.87
N THR A 143 -2.53 -10.38 -4.74
CA THR A 143 -3.87 -10.96 -4.98
C THR A 143 -4.29 -10.84 -6.44
N GLY A 144 -5.24 -11.69 -6.87
CA GLY A 144 -5.83 -11.60 -8.20
C GLY A 144 -6.62 -10.31 -8.44
N GLU A 145 -7.18 -9.70 -7.39
CA GLU A 145 -7.85 -8.39 -7.47
C GLU A 145 -6.85 -7.27 -7.79
N GLU A 146 -5.70 -7.29 -7.14
CA GLU A 146 -4.62 -6.34 -7.41
C GLU A 146 -4.12 -6.47 -8.85
N GLN A 147 -3.88 -7.71 -9.30
CA GLN A 147 -3.48 -7.99 -10.68
C GLN A 147 -4.50 -7.44 -11.67
N ARG A 148 -5.78 -7.78 -11.51
CA ARG A 148 -6.86 -7.28 -12.39
C ARG A 148 -6.95 -5.74 -12.40
N LEU A 149 -6.77 -5.12 -11.25
CA LEU A 149 -6.71 -3.65 -11.16
C LEU A 149 -5.57 -3.09 -11.99
N ALA A 150 -4.36 -3.64 -11.84
CA ALA A 150 -3.17 -3.20 -12.58
C ALA A 150 -3.34 -3.41 -14.09
N GLU A 151 -3.84 -4.57 -14.54
CA GLU A 151 -4.13 -4.87 -15.95
C GLU A 151 -5.11 -3.86 -16.55
N ASN A 152 -6.16 -3.48 -15.81
CA ASN A 152 -7.16 -2.53 -16.29
C ASN A 152 -6.68 -1.07 -16.27
N ILE A 153 -5.67 -0.72 -15.45
CA ILE A 153 -5.08 0.62 -15.43
C ILE A 153 -3.93 0.75 -16.43
N LEU A 154 -3.05 -0.25 -16.50
CA LEU A 154 -1.77 -0.17 -17.22
C LEU A 154 -1.83 -0.78 -18.62
N GLY A 155 -2.68 -1.79 -18.83
CA GLY A 155 -2.78 -2.48 -20.11
C GLY A 155 -1.44 -3.00 -20.60
N LYS A 156 -1.07 -2.68 -21.85
CA LYS A 156 0.21 -3.10 -22.47
C LYS A 156 1.47 -2.53 -21.82
N ALA A 157 1.34 -1.51 -20.96
CA ALA A 157 2.48 -1.02 -20.19
C ALA A 157 2.87 -1.99 -19.05
N LEU A 158 1.97 -2.89 -18.67
CA LEU A 158 2.27 -3.94 -17.71
C LEU A 158 3.00 -5.09 -18.44
N GLY A 159 4.28 -5.29 -18.07
CA GLY A 159 5.10 -6.37 -18.62
C GLY A 159 4.79 -7.75 -18.03
N ALA A 160 5.79 -8.61 -17.94
CA ALA A 160 5.67 -9.93 -17.32
C ALA A 160 5.21 -9.79 -15.86
N HIS A 161 4.19 -10.54 -15.49
CA HIS A 161 3.59 -10.46 -14.15
C HIS A 161 2.88 -11.74 -13.74
N GLY A 162 2.56 -11.86 -12.46
CA GLY A 162 1.79 -12.95 -11.89
C GLY A 162 1.49 -12.74 -10.41
N ILE A 163 0.82 -13.70 -9.80
CA ILE A 163 0.53 -13.69 -8.37
C ILE A 163 1.73 -14.27 -7.63
N LEU A 164 2.34 -13.48 -6.76
CA LEU A 164 3.41 -13.91 -5.88
C LEU A 164 2.86 -14.31 -4.51
N SER A 165 1.82 -13.59 -4.07
CA SER A 165 1.19 -13.75 -2.75
C SER A 165 2.14 -13.42 -1.59
N VAL A 166 1.62 -13.47 -0.37
CA VAL A 166 2.40 -13.33 0.87
C VAL A 166 2.39 -14.68 1.56
N GLY A 167 3.57 -15.20 1.87
CA GLY A 167 3.69 -16.38 2.70
C GLY A 167 3.25 -16.08 4.13
N ILE A 168 2.61 -17.03 4.76
CA ILE A 168 2.34 -17.04 6.18
C ILE A 168 2.99 -18.29 6.77
N GLU A 169 3.57 -18.17 7.96
CA GLU A 169 3.98 -19.34 8.72
C GLU A 169 2.71 -20.02 9.22
N GLU A 170 2.53 -21.28 8.88
CA GLU A 170 1.53 -22.13 9.55
C GLU A 170 2.05 -22.36 10.97
N SER A 171 1.73 -21.45 11.85
CA SER A 171 2.10 -21.60 13.23
C SER A 171 1.19 -22.64 13.90
N LEU A 172 1.76 -23.74 14.33
CA LEU A 172 1.76 -24.10 15.72
C LEU A 172 0.38 -24.03 16.39
N SER A 173 -0.02 -25.14 16.89
CA SER A 173 -1.20 -25.31 17.76
C SER A 173 -1.18 -24.27 18.89
N ALA A 174 -1.84 -23.14 18.70
CA ALA A 174 -2.08 -22.24 19.79
C ALA A 174 -3.03 -22.93 20.80
N ASP A 175 -2.65 -22.95 22.07
CA ASP A 175 -3.55 -23.42 23.12
C ASP A 175 -4.66 -22.41 23.28
N TRP A 176 -5.86 -22.80 22.81
CA TRP A 176 -7.05 -21.96 22.88
C TRP A 176 -7.43 -21.62 24.32
N ALA A 177 -7.31 -22.57 25.26
CA ALA A 177 -7.68 -22.36 26.64
C ALA A 177 -6.80 -21.28 27.29
N MET A 178 -5.49 -21.35 27.09
CA MET A 178 -4.54 -20.33 27.56
C MET A 178 -4.80 -18.98 26.90
N THR A 179 -5.07 -18.95 25.60
CA THR A 179 -5.36 -17.69 24.88
C THR A 179 -6.64 -17.05 25.39
N LYS A 180 -7.70 -17.84 25.61
CA LYS A 180 -8.97 -17.37 26.14
C LYS A 180 -8.82 -16.78 27.54
N GLU A 181 -8.07 -17.43 28.41
CA GLU A 181 -7.80 -16.97 29.77
C GLU A 181 -6.94 -15.69 29.76
N LYS A 182 -5.81 -15.71 29.02
CA LYS A 182 -4.88 -14.56 28.91
C LYS A 182 -5.57 -13.27 28.48
N PHE A 183 -6.47 -13.34 27.53
CA PHE A 183 -7.16 -12.16 26.98
C PHE A 183 -8.59 -11.99 27.50
N GLN A 184 -9.03 -12.83 28.43
CA GLN A 184 -10.38 -12.82 29.02
C GLN A 184 -11.46 -12.81 27.92
N LEU A 185 -11.28 -13.69 26.93
CA LEU A 185 -12.17 -13.72 25.76
C LEU A 185 -13.54 -14.28 26.14
N PRO A 186 -14.63 -13.64 25.69
CA PRO A 186 -16.00 -14.11 25.94
C PRO A 186 -16.33 -15.38 25.12
N GLU A 187 -17.40 -16.07 25.48
CA GLU A 187 -17.85 -17.26 24.76
C GLU A 187 -18.25 -16.97 23.31
N LYS A 188 -18.91 -15.83 23.08
CA LYS A 188 -19.39 -15.41 21.76
C LYS A 188 -18.85 -14.02 21.43
N TYR A 189 -18.06 -13.92 20.38
CA TYR A 189 -17.52 -12.64 19.96
C TYR A 189 -17.27 -12.55 18.46
N LEU A 190 -17.25 -11.31 17.98
CA LEU A 190 -16.67 -10.93 16.69
C LEU A 190 -15.25 -10.49 16.94
N LEU A 191 -14.30 -10.99 16.15
CA LEU A 191 -12.89 -10.65 16.25
C LEU A 191 -12.49 -9.70 15.12
N TYR A 192 -11.84 -8.60 15.48
CA TYR A 192 -11.13 -7.74 14.56
C TYR A 192 -9.64 -7.74 14.94
N ILE A 193 -8.77 -7.98 13.96
CA ILE A 193 -7.32 -7.91 14.14
C ILE A 193 -6.75 -6.85 13.20
N GLY A 194 -6.01 -5.89 13.75
CA GLY A 194 -5.34 -4.87 12.96
C GLY A 194 -5.29 -3.51 13.66
N ARG A 195 -4.66 -2.53 13.01
CA ARG A 195 -4.59 -1.17 13.55
C ARG A 195 -6.00 -0.58 13.67
N ILE A 196 -6.36 -0.15 14.88
CA ILE A 196 -7.66 0.40 15.23
C ILE A 196 -7.66 1.89 14.87
N THR A 197 -8.24 2.22 13.69
CA THR A 197 -8.34 3.58 13.16
C THR A 197 -9.76 3.86 12.67
N PRO A 198 -10.21 5.13 12.61
CA PRO A 198 -11.57 5.46 12.15
C PRO A 198 -11.87 4.90 10.77
N LYS A 199 -10.90 4.97 9.84
CA LYS A 199 -11.07 4.47 8.46
C LYS A 199 -11.32 2.96 8.40
N LYS A 200 -10.78 2.19 9.34
CA LYS A 200 -10.87 0.73 9.33
C LYS A 200 -12.09 0.20 10.08
N ILE A 201 -12.41 0.80 11.24
CA ILE A 201 -13.40 0.19 12.14
C ILE A 201 -14.69 1.01 12.34
N HIS A 202 -14.76 2.26 11.84
CA HIS A 202 -15.95 3.11 12.07
C HIS A 202 -17.26 2.42 11.69
N ARG A 203 -17.33 1.78 10.53
CA ARG A 203 -18.51 1.04 10.09
C ARG A 203 -18.78 -0.19 10.96
N LEU A 204 -17.73 -0.92 11.35
CA LEU A 204 -17.85 -2.08 12.23
C LEU A 204 -18.47 -1.69 13.56
N LEU A 205 -17.97 -0.64 14.20
CA LEU A 205 -18.53 -0.11 15.44
C LEU A 205 -20.00 0.30 15.27
N THR A 206 -20.32 1.05 14.22
CA THR A 206 -21.69 1.47 13.92
C THR A 206 -22.63 0.27 13.75
N TYR A 207 -22.20 -0.74 12.98
CA TYR A 207 -23.01 -1.93 12.77
C TYR A 207 -23.17 -2.76 14.04
N PHE A 208 -22.10 -2.89 14.84
CA PHE A 208 -22.16 -3.59 16.11
C PHE A 208 -23.11 -2.91 17.11
N VAL A 209 -23.07 -1.59 17.24
CA VAL A 209 -24.00 -0.83 18.10
C VAL A 209 -25.46 -1.01 17.62
N ASN A 210 -25.70 -0.93 16.31
CA ASN A 210 -27.04 -1.14 15.77
C ASN A 210 -27.54 -2.58 15.98
N TYR A 211 -26.63 -3.56 15.86
CA TYR A 211 -26.94 -4.95 16.21
C TYR A 211 -27.34 -5.09 17.68
N LYS A 212 -26.58 -4.53 18.61
CA LYS A 212 -26.88 -4.59 20.04
C LYS A 212 -28.18 -3.88 20.40
N LYS A 213 -28.51 -2.75 19.74
CA LYS A 213 -29.81 -2.08 19.91
C LYS A 213 -30.98 -2.94 19.45
N LYS A 214 -30.80 -3.69 18.34
CA LYS A 214 -31.85 -4.57 17.79
C LYS A 214 -32.00 -5.86 18.58
N TYR A 215 -30.92 -6.39 19.14
CA TYR A 215 -30.85 -7.65 19.87
C TYR A 215 -30.26 -7.41 21.26
N SER A 216 -31.04 -6.76 22.14
CA SER A 216 -30.61 -6.34 23.47
C SER A 216 -30.13 -7.50 24.36
N ASP A 217 -30.72 -8.67 24.20
CA ASP A 217 -30.41 -9.86 24.99
C ASP A 217 -29.20 -10.66 24.46
N SER A 218 -28.61 -10.20 23.35
CA SER A 218 -27.46 -10.88 22.74
C SER A 218 -26.22 -10.77 23.63
N THR A 219 -25.60 -11.90 23.94
CA THR A 219 -24.32 -11.99 24.67
C THR A 219 -23.09 -11.77 23.76
N LEU A 220 -23.31 -11.53 22.45
CA LEU A 220 -22.22 -11.29 21.50
C LEU A 220 -21.41 -10.03 21.88
N ARG A 221 -20.09 -10.16 21.92
CA ARG A 221 -19.15 -9.05 22.14
C ARG A 221 -18.27 -8.78 20.92
N LEU A 222 -17.68 -7.63 20.89
CA LEU A 222 -16.69 -7.25 19.85
C LEU A 222 -15.30 -7.16 20.50
N VAL A 223 -14.38 -8.00 20.03
CA VAL A 223 -12.99 -8.01 20.48
C VAL A 223 -12.11 -7.35 19.42
N LEU A 224 -11.40 -6.31 19.83
CA LEU A 224 -10.51 -5.52 18.98
C LEU A 224 -9.06 -5.76 19.40
N VAL A 225 -8.27 -6.41 18.52
CA VAL A 225 -6.86 -6.72 18.72
C VAL A 225 -6.01 -5.78 17.86
N GLY A 226 -5.08 -5.06 18.48
CA GLY A 226 -4.11 -4.21 17.79
C GLY A 226 -3.92 -2.84 18.42
N GLY A 227 -2.99 -2.09 17.83
CA GLY A 227 -2.67 -0.73 18.31
C GLY A 227 -3.83 0.25 18.08
N LEU A 228 -4.21 0.97 19.14
CA LEU A 228 -5.23 2.01 19.09
C LEU A 228 -4.64 3.32 18.56
N ALA A 229 -5.15 3.79 17.42
CA ALA A 229 -4.75 5.03 16.75
C ALA A 229 -5.96 5.94 16.48
N MET A 230 -6.87 5.98 17.42
CA MET A 230 -8.05 6.85 17.48
C MET A 230 -8.47 6.99 18.95
N GLU A 231 -9.40 7.90 19.24
CA GLU A 231 -10.08 7.94 20.53
C GLU A 231 -10.80 6.61 20.80
N ARG A 232 -10.67 6.12 22.02
CA ARG A 232 -11.29 4.85 22.41
C ARG A 232 -12.81 4.98 22.38
N PHE A 233 -13.45 4.05 21.70
CA PHE A 233 -14.90 3.97 21.69
C PHE A 233 -15.37 3.17 22.91
N GLU A 234 -16.03 3.83 23.86
CA GLU A 234 -16.52 3.21 25.08
C GLU A 234 -17.88 2.55 24.86
N HIS A 235 -17.92 1.24 25.07
CA HIS A 235 -19.14 0.43 25.03
C HIS A 235 -18.93 -0.83 25.87
N PRO A 236 -19.90 -1.27 26.72
CA PRO A 236 -19.73 -2.41 27.63
C PRO A 236 -19.42 -3.74 26.93
N ASP A 237 -19.84 -3.91 25.69
CA ASP A 237 -19.62 -5.12 24.91
C ASP A 237 -18.44 -5.00 23.90
N VAL A 238 -17.60 -3.97 24.01
CA VAL A 238 -16.38 -3.82 23.19
C VAL A 238 -15.14 -4.00 24.06
N ILE A 239 -14.33 -5.00 23.71
CA ILE A 239 -13.12 -5.37 24.43
C ILE A 239 -11.91 -5.00 23.59
N TYR A 240 -10.92 -4.37 24.19
CA TYR A 240 -9.64 -4.03 23.57
C TYR A 240 -8.54 -4.84 24.23
N THR A 241 -7.83 -5.67 23.48
CA THR A 241 -6.68 -6.43 24.00
C THR A 241 -5.37 -5.64 23.93
N GLY A 242 -5.35 -4.56 23.15
CA GLY A 242 -4.10 -3.86 22.81
C GLY A 242 -3.33 -4.57 21.68
N PHE A 243 -2.08 -4.15 21.50
CA PHE A 243 -1.17 -4.80 20.56
C PHE A 243 -0.72 -6.13 21.15
N VAL A 244 -0.83 -7.20 20.35
CA VAL A 244 -0.34 -8.53 20.69
C VAL A 244 0.86 -8.79 19.81
N SER A 245 2.00 -9.05 20.43
CA SER A 245 3.20 -9.59 19.75
C SER A 245 3.16 -11.12 19.78
N ASP A 246 3.73 -11.73 18.80
CA ASP A 246 3.96 -13.17 18.74
C ASP A 246 4.81 -13.65 19.91
#